data_aebb0d082e394eec2ee30f7e1e995cf5
#
_entry.id   aebb0d082e394eec2ee30f7e1e995cf5
#
_cell.length_a   1.000
_cell.length_b   1.000
_cell.length_c   1.000
_cell.angle_alpha   90.00
_cell.angle_beta   90.00
_cell.angle_gamma   90.00
#
_symmetry.space_group_name_H-M   'P 1'
#
loop_
_entity.id
_entity.type
_entity.pdbx_description
1 polymer ?
#
loop_
_entity_poly.entity_id
_entity_poly.type
_entity_poly.pdbx_seq_one_letter_code
_entity_poly.pdbx_strand_id
1 'polypeptide(L)'
;MGTTAMTAVSTVYLALFTSDPTDAGTGTEVSGGGYARKVVTMAKNGTRAAHNTSEETWTASGANYGTITHWAIFDASTSGNMLYHGAFAASKVLDDGDTLTVKVNDIDVTVAAGAMSNYLADKMLEHTLGIAAYTAPESVYTALYTSNPSEDNSGTEVTGGNYARILTAFDASVAGAAGNTSEIVFTASGGSFGTVSYRGTMDASTSGNLLFYAALNASAPADDGDTVRFDAGDVSNSLD
;
A
#
# COMPACT_ATOMS: atom_id res chain seq x y z
N MET A 1 11.00 15.12 11.29
CA MET A 1 12.20 14.30 11.11
C MET A 1 12.19 13.71 9.72
N GLY A 2 13.20 14.02 8.92
CA GLY A 2 13.24 13.58 7.54
C GLY A 2 13.54 12.10 7.44
N THR A 3 12.51 11.31 7.40
CA THR A 3 12.62 10.01 6.74
C THR A 3 12.87 10.32 5.27
N THR A 4 13.89 9.72 4.69
CA THR A 4 14.15 9.84 3.24
C THR A 4 12.86 9.41 2.54
N ALA A 5 12.25 10.32 1.79
CA ALA A 5 11.06 10.00 1.01
C ALA A 5 11.41 8.82 0.09
N MET A 6 10.54 7.83 0.02
CA MET A 6 10.69 6.75 -0.95
C MET A 6 10.63 7.37 -2.35
N THR A 7 11.74 7.27 -3.09
CA THR A 7 11.80 7.79 -4.46
C THR A 7 10.93 6.89 -5.34
N ALA A 8 10.13 7.48 -6.23
CA ALA A 8 9.38 6.71 -7.22
C ALA A 8 10.33 5.81 -8.01
N VAL A 9 10.00 4.54 -8.10
CA VAL A 9 10.74 3.60 -8.92
C VAL A 9 10.46 3.95 -10.39
N SER A 10 11.50 4.15 -11.19
CA SER A 10 11.33 4.48 -12.61
C SER A 10 11.26 3.24 -13.51
N THR A 11 11.78 2.13 -13.04
CA THR A 11 11.87 0.87 -13.79
C THR A 11 11.84 -0.29 -12.80
N VAL A 12 10.96 -1.26 -13.04
CA VAL A 12 10.87 -2.48 -12.24
C VAL A 12 11.33 -3.68 -13.06
N TYR A 13 11.82 -4.69 -12.34
CA TYR A 13 12.45 -5.87 -12.93
C TYR A 13 11.76 -7.13 -12.42
N LEU A 14 11.36 -7.99 -13.34
CA LEU A 14 10.79 -9.30 -13.05
C LEU A 14 11.90 -10.34 -12.91
N ALA A 15 11.85 -11.08 -11.81
CA ALA A 15 12.76 -12.16 -11.47
C ALA A 15 12.02 -13.49 -11.37
N LEU A 16 12.73 -14.59 -11.65
CA LEU A 16 12.25 -15.96 -11.55
C LEU A 16 12.85 -16.66 -10.35
N PHE A 17 12.02 -17.43 -9.63
CA PHE A 17 12.40 -18.13 -8.42
C PHE A 17 12.04 -19.62 -8.50
N THR A 18 12.91 -20.45 -7.92
CA THR A 18 12.69 -21.90 -7.78
C THR A 18 12.05 -22.27 -6.45
N SER A 19 11.94 -21.34 -5.51
CA SER A 19 11.22 -21.47 -4.24
C SER A 19 10.53 -20.16 -3.90
N ASP A 20 9.58 -20.19 -2.95
CA ASP A 20 8.87 -18.98 -2.49
C ASP A 20 9.87 -17.94 -1.95
N PRO A 21 9.89 -16.72 -2.49
CA PRO A 21 10.71 -15.63 -1.95
C PRO A 21 10.35 -15.25 -0.52
N THR A 22 9.10 -15.41 -0.10
CA THR A 22 8.52 -14.89 1.14
C THR A 22 8.68 -13.37 1.26
N ASP A 23 8.01 -12.72 2.20
CA ASP A 23 8.17 -11.28 2.45
C ASP A 23 9.60 -10.89 2.86
N ALA A 24 10.39 -11.85 3.33
CA ALA A 24 11.78 -11.63 3.73
C ALA A 24 12.78 -11.75 2.56
N GLY A 25 12.35 -12.08 1.35
CA GLY A 25 13.22 -12.28 0.19
C GLY A 25 14.18 -13.47 0.32
N THR A 26 13.78 -14.52 1.05
CA THR A 26 14.66 -15.67 1.36
C THR A 26 14.58 -16.80 0.34
N GLY A 27 13.77 -16.68 -0.70
CA GLY A 27 13.67 -17.66 -1.77
C GLY A 27 14.93 -17.74 -2.63
N THR A 28 15.01 -18.78 -3.45
CA THR A 28 16.13 -19.01 -4.36
C THR A 28 15.83 -18.42 -5.74
N GLU A 29 16.44 -17.29 -6.07
CA GLU A 29 16.38 -16.73 -7.41
C GLU A 29 17.20 -17.58 -8.38
N VAL A 30 16.75 -17.71 -9.61
CA VAL A 30 17.49 -18.39 -10.70
C VAL A 30 18.85 -17.73 -10.88
N SER A 31 19.87 -18.55 -11.14
CA SER A 31 21.22 -18.07 -11.41
C SER A 31 21.92 -18.95 -12.46
N GLY A 32 22.88 -18.39 -13.19
CA GLY A 32 23.57 -19.12 -14.26
C GLY A 32 22.71 -19.24 -15.53
N GLY A 33 23.15 -20.06 -16.50
CA GLY A 33 22.41 -20.32 -17.73
C GLY A 33 22.01 -19.07 -18.54
N GLY A 34 22.78 -17.98 -18.45
CA GLY A 34 22.44 -16.72 -19.11
C GLY A 34 21.26 -15.97 -18.45
N TYR A 35 20.86 -16.35 -17.24
CA TYR A 35 19.77 -15.68 -16.53
C TYR A 35 20.10 -14.24 -16.17
N ALA A 36 19.14 -13.37 -16.34
CA ALA A 36 19.10 -12.02 -15.81
C ALA A 36 17.63 -11.61 -15.55
N ARG A 37 17.40 -10.78 -14.55
CA ARG A 37 16.10 -10.12 -14.36
C ARG A 37 15.76 -9.31 -15.61
N LYS A 38 14.48 -9.24 -15.94
CA LYS A 38 14.01 -8.50 -17.10
C LYS A 38 13.21 -7.29 -16.69
N VAL A 39 13.36 -6.19 -17.42
CA VAL A 39 12.48 -5.04 -17.26
C VAL A 39 11.05 -5.50 -17.55
N VAL A 40 10.12 -5.17 -16.67
CA VAL A 40 8.70 -5.41 -16.86
C VAL A 40 7.94 -4.10 -16.80
N THR A 41 6.99 -3.91 -17.70
CA THR A 41 6.10 -2.76 -17.69
C THR A 41 4.81 -3.13 -16.99
N MET A 42 4.41 -2.31 -16.03
CA MET A 42 3.20 -2.53 -15.23
C MET A 42 2.17 -1.43 -15.53
N ALA A 43 0.89 -1.77 -15.44
CA ALA A 43 -0.21 -0.82 -15.50
C ALA A 43 -1.32 -1.20 -14.50
N LYS A 44 -2.11 -0.23 -14.08
CA LYS A 44 -3.33 -0.49 -13.30
C LYS A 44 -4.34 -1.27 -14.15
N ASN A 45 -4.97 -2.25 -13.53
CA ASN A 45 -6.08 -3.00 -14.13
C ASN A 45 -7.36 -2.98 -13.28
N GLY A 46 -7.38 -2.17 -12.24
CA GLY A 46 -8.52 -2.02 -11.33
C GLY A 46 -8.15 -1.23 -10.10
N THR A 47 -9.07 -1.18 -9.14
CA THR A 47 -8.83 -0.62 -7.82
C THR A 47 -7.92 -1.58 -7.04
N ARG A 48 -6.85 -1.07 -6.44
CA ARG A 48 -5.87 -1.84 -5.65
C ARG A 48 -5.17 -2.95 -6.45
N ALA A 49 -5.13 -2.85 -7.78
CA ALA A 49 -4.60 -3.90 -8.65
C ALA A 49 -3.80 -3.34 -9.83
N ALA A 50 -2.75 -4.05 -10.20
CA ALA A 50 -1.91 -3.77 -11.36
C ALA A 50 -1.43 -5.08 -11.99
N HIS A 51 -1.17 -5.08 -13.29
CA HIS A 51 -0.68 -6.22 -14.05
C HIS A 51 0.49 -5.84 -14.96
N ASN A 52 1.23 -6.86 -15.46
CA ASN A 52 2.23 -6.62 -16.48
C ASN A 52 1.58 -6.40 -17.86
N THR A 53 2.13 -5.43 -18.59
CA THR A 53 1.70 -5.09 -19.97
C THR A 53 2.75 -5.44 -21.01
N SER A 54 3.93 -5.89 -20.60
CA SER A 54 4.98 -6.43 -21.47
C SER A 54 5.05 -7.95 -21.35
N GLU A 55 5.46 -8.60 -22.44
CA GLU A 55 5.79 -10.02 -22.46
C GLU A 55 7.31 -10.18 -22.27
N GLU A 56 7.69 -11.07 -21.37
CA GLU A 56 9.09 -11.31 -21.07
C GLU A 56 9.45 -12.79 -21.29
N THR A 57 10.55 -13.05 -22.01
CA THR A 57 10.98 -14.41 -22.35
C THR A 57 12.38 -14.68 -21.85
N TRP A 58 12.58 -15.77 -21.13
CA TRP A 58 13.87 -16.30 -20.72
C TRP A 58 14.17 -17.60 -21.44
N THR A 59 15.41 -17.76 -21.89
CA THR A 59 15.93 -19.02 -22.46
C THR A 59 17.10 -19.46 -21.62
N ALA A 60 17.03 -20.65 -21.05
CA ALA A 60 18.15 -21.25 -20.34
C ALA A 60 19.25 -21.59 -21.36
N SER A 61 20.47 -21.12 -21.15
CA SER A 61 21.57 -21.30 -22.11
C SER A 61 22.87 -21.64 -21.40
N GLY A 62 23.35 -22.85 -21.59
CA GLY A 62 24.57 -23.37 -20.97
C GLY A 62 24.39 -23.91 -19.55
N ALA A 63 23.21 -23.81 -18.96
CA ALA A 63 22.83 -24.46 -17.70
C ALA A 63 21.30 -24.43 -17.51
N ASN A 64 20.77 -25.36 -16.74
CA ASN A 64 19.36 -25.42 -16.37
C ASN A 64 18.98 -24.29 -15.41
N TYR A 65 17.76 -23.76 -15.51
CA TYR A 65 17.17 -22.89 -14.49
C TYR A 65 16.52 -23.67 -13.36
N GLY A 66 16.21 -24.96 -13.59
CA GLY A 66 15.45 -25.79 -12.66
C GLY A 66 13.95 -25.58 -12.75
N THR A 67 13.24 -25.88 -11.66
CA THR A 67 11.78 -25.75 -11.61
C THR A 67 11.38 -24.35 -11.15
N ILE A 68 10.87 -23.55 -12.05
CA ILE A 68 10.36 -22.20 -11.75
C ILE A 68 8.97 -22.32 -11.12
N THR A 69 8.80 -21.76 -9.95
CA THR A 69 7.56 -21.83 -9.15
C THR A 69 7.00 -20.47 -8.82
N HIS A 70 7.86 -19.45 -8.67
CA HIS A 70 7.50 -18.11 -8.22
C HIS A 70 8.15 -17.02 -9.07
N TRP A 71 7.62 -15.83 -8.94
CA TRP A 71 8.15 -14.60 -9.52
C TRP A 71 8.31 -13.55 -8.42
N ALA A 72 9.17 -12.57 -8.66
CA ALA A 72 9.23 -11.37 -7.83
C ALA A 72 9.54 -10.13 -8.68
N ILE A 73 9.08 -8.97 -8.21
CA ILE A 73 9.34 -7.66 -8.80
C ILE A 73 10.35 -6.94 -7.90
N PHE A 74 11.41 -6.42 -8.52
CA PHE A 74 12.50 -5.69 -7.86
C PHE A 74 12.63 -4.27 -8.42
N ASP A 75 13.20 -3.37 -7.61
CA ASP A 75 13.55 -2.00 -8.00
C ASP A 75 14.89 -1.89 -8.77
N ALA A 76 15.62 -2.98 -8.92
CA ALA A 76 16.91 -3.00 -9.62
C ALA A 76 17.14 -4.31 -10.40
N SER A 77 17.93 -4.24 -11.48
CA SER A 77 18.30 -5.40 -12.31
C SER A 77 19.21 -6.39 -11.60
N THR A 78 19.95 -5.93 -10.59
CA THR A 78 20.82 -6.73 -9.71
C THR A 78 20.73 -6.20 -8.30
N SER A 79 20.79 -7.08 -7.29
CA SER A 79 20.55 -6.66 -5.90
C SER A 79 19.21 -5.94 -5.76
N GLY A 80 19.14 -4.77 -5.10
CA GLY A 80 17.93 -3.99 -4.93
C GLY A 80 16.96 -4.60 -3.94
N ASN A 81 15.78 -3.97 -3.81
CA ASN A 81 14.73 -4.38 -2.92
C ASN A 81 13.67 -5.17 -3.68
N MET A 82 13.21 -6.26 -3.10
CA MET A 82 12.01 -6.95 -3.56
C MET A 82 10.79 -6.11 -3.17
N LEU A 83 9.95 -5.80 -4.15
CA LEU A 83 8.74 -4.98 -3.96
C LEU A 83 7.49 -5.86 -3.83
N TYR A 84 7.38 -6.86 -4.68
CA TYR A 84 6.26 -7.79 -4.73
C TYR A 84 6.74 -9.19 -5.12
N HIS A 85 6.03 -10.21 -4.71
CA HIS A 85 6.26 -11.59 -5.13
C HIS A 85 4.95 -12.37 -5.22
N GLY A 86 4.99 -13.49 -5.93
CA GLY A 86 3.86 -14.39 -6.04
C GLY A 86 4.23 -15.71 -6.70
N ALA A 87 3.31 -16.67 -6.64
CA ALA A 87 3.46 -17.94 -7.31
C ALA A 87 2.96 -17.86 -8.76
N PHE A 88 3.61 -18.58 -9.67
CA PHE A 88 3.01 -18.87 -10.97
C PHE A 88 1.84 -19.87 -10.81
N ALA A 89 0.81 -19.74 -11.66
CA ALA A 89 -0.33 -20.65 -11.65
C ALA A 89 0.08 -22.13 -11.85
N ALA A 90 1.18 -22.39 -12.55
CA ALA A 90 1.80 -23.68 -12.71
C ALA A 90 3.31 -23.57 -12.73
N SER A 91 3.99 -24.50 -12.06
CA SER A 91 5.45 -24.60 -12.13
C SER A 91 5.91 -25.09 -13.50
N LYS A 92 7.10 -24.67 -13.92
CA LYS A 92 7.71 -25.11 -15.18
C LYS A 92 9.19 -25.49 -14.96
N VAL A 93 9.56 -26.68 -15.37
CA VAL A 93 10.96 -27.10 -15.45
C VAL A 93 11.58 -26.46 -16.69
N LEU A 94 12.77 -25.89 -16.53
CA LEU A 94 13.55 -25.28 -17.61
C LEU A 94 14.95 -25.90 -17.63
N ASP A 95 15.16 -26.83 -18.52
CA ASP A 95 16.46 -27.40 -18.84
C ASP A 95 17.20 -26.52 -19.84
N ASP A 96 18.49 -26.81 -20.08
CA ASP A 96 19.30 -26.08 -21.07
C ASP A 96 18.66 -26.12 -22.46
N GLY A 97 18.44 -24.94 -23.04
CA GLY A 97 17.73 -24.74 -24.30
C GLY A 97 16.24 -24.45 -24.14
N ASP A 98 15.63 -24.68 -22.96
CA ASP A 98 14.22 -24.41 -22.74
C ASP A 98 13.91 -22.92 -22.55
N THR A 99 12.66 -22.57 -22.83
CA THR A 99 12.18 -21.19 -22.78
C THR A 99 10.95 -21.07 -21.88
N LEU A 100 10.94 -20.04 -21.04
CA LEU A 100 9.77 -19.56 -20.31
C LEU A 100 9.35 -18.19 -20.88
N THR A 101 8.09 -18.07 -21.23
CA THR A 101 7.47 -16.79 -21.58
C THR A 101 6.42 -16.43 -20.54
N VAL A 102 6.59 -15.29 -19.90
CA VAL A 102 5.59 -14.62 -19.06
C VAL A 102 4.84 -13.67 -19.97
N LYS A 103 3.57 -13.96 -20.23
CA LYS A 103 2.73 -13.17 -21.14
C LYS A 103 2.18 -11.94 -20.45
N VAL A 104 1.63 -11.04 -21.25
CA VAL A 104 0.81 -9.93 -20.73
C VAL A 104 -0.33 -10.49 -19.86
N ASN A 105 -0.54 -9.88 -18.71
CA ASN A 105 -1.51 -10.27 -17.66
C ASN A 105 -1.19 -11.59 -16.92
N ASP A 106 0.01 -12.13 -17.03
CA ASP A 106 0.42 -13.29 -16.23
C ASP A 106 0.90 -12.91 -14.82
N ILE A 107 1.27 -11.65 -14.60
CA ILE A 107 1.70 -11.12 -13.31
C ILE A 107 0.64 -10.13 -12.81
N ASP A 108 -0.06 -10.50 -11.75
CA ASP A 108 -1.01 -9.64 -11.06
C ASP A 108 -0.48 -9.27 -9.68
N VAL A 109 -0.50 -7.98 -9.37
CA VAL A 109 -0.18 -7.42 -8.05
C VAL A 109 -1.44 -6.81 -7.47
N THR A 110 -1.84 -7.25 -6.28
CA THR A 110 -3.00 -6.70 -5.57
C THR A 110 -2.63 -6.29 -4.16
N VAL A 111 -3.18 -5.16 -3.70
CA VAL A 111 -3.10 -4.73 -2.30
C VAL A 111 -4.38 -5.17 -1.60
N ALA A 112 -4.26 -5.98 -0.55
CA ALA A 112 -5.40 -6.45 0.21
C ALA A 112 -6.25 -5.30 0.76
N ALA A 113 -7.53 -5.56 0.95
CA ALA A 113 -8.43 -4.67 1.67
C ALA A 113 -8.04 -4.57 3.14
N GLY A 114 -8.27 -3.40 3.76
CA GLY A 114 -7.91 -3.16 5.18
C GLY A 114 -8.14 -1.72 5.59
N ALA A 115 -7.41 -1.25 6.57
CA ALA A 115 -7.52 0.12 7.10
C ALA A 115 -7.08 1.22 6.11
N MET A 116 -6.34 0.86 5.07
CA MET A 116 -5.89 1.77 4.01
C MET A 116 -7.02 1.98 2.98
N SER A 117 -7.21 3.22 2.55
CA SER A 117 -8.19 3.56 1.50
C SER A 117 -7.77 3.04 0.12
N ASN A 118 -8.74 2.90 -0.78
CA ASN A 118 -8.48 2.58 -2.19
C ASN A 118 -7.57 3.62 -2.86
N TYR A 119 -7.77 4.90 -2.54
CA TYR A 119 -6.91 5.97 -3.05
C TYR A 119 -5.44 5.75 -2.70
N LEU A 120 -5.14 5.54 -1.41
CA LEU A 120 -3.75 5.37 -0.98
C LEU A 120 -3.15 4.07 -1.53
N ALA A 121 -3.90 2.97 -1.53
CA ALA A 121 -3.46 1.69 -2.10
C ALA A 121 -3.09 1.81 -3.58
N ASP A 122 -3.92 2.49 -4.36
CA ASP A 122 -3.66 2.78 -5.77
C ASP A 122 -2.39 3.61 -5.94
N LYS A 123 -2.24 4.67 -5.12
CA LYS A 123 -1.05 5.54 -5.18
C LYS A 123 0.23 4.83 -4.81
N MET A 124 0.19 3.91 -3.87
CA MET A 124 1.34 3.08 -3.50
C MET A 124 1.71 2.11 -4.62
N LEU A 125 0.74 1.42 -5.23
CA LEU A 125 0.98 0.56 -6.38
C LEU A 125 1.61 1.34 -7.56
N GLU A 126 1.02 2.49 -7.91
CA GLU A 126 1.52 3.33 -8.99
C GLU A 126 2.97 3.77 -8.74
N HIS A 127 3.28 4.19 -7.51
CA HIS A 127 4.60 4.68 -7.12
C HIS A 127 5.66 3.58 -7.12
N THR A 128 5.34 2.41 -6.56
CA THR A 128 6.28 1.31 -6.39
C THR A 128 6.50 0.49 -7.66
N LEU A 129 5.51 0.48 -8.57
CA LEU A 129 5.58 -0.24 -9.84
C LEU A 129 6.05 0.64 -11.02
N GLY A 130 6.46 1.88 -10.76
CA GLY A 130 6.95 2.79 -11.79
C GLY A 130 5.87 3.29 -12.75
N ILE A 131 4.59 3.23 -12.36
CA ILE A 131 3.45 3.66 -13.19
C ILE A 131 3.29 5.18 -13.08
N ALA A 132 3.24 5.72 -11.86
CA ALA A 132 3.14 7.15 -11.59
C ALA A 132 3.74 7.50 -10.22
N ALA A 133 4.42 8.63 -10.14
CA ALA A 133 4.95 9.11 -8.87
C ALA A 133 3.82 9.59 -7.93
N TYR A 134 3.89 9.21 -6.66
CA TYR A 134 3.04 9.74 -5.60
C TYR A 134 3.84 10.69 -4.73
N THR A 135 3.32 11.90 -4.55
CA THR A 135 3.86 12.87 -3.59
C THR A 135 3.04 12.77 -2.31
N ALA A 136 3.69 12.35 -1.23
CA ALA A 136 3.04 12.30 0.07
C ALA A 136 2.57 13.70 0.50
N PRO A 137 1.41 13.82 1.16
CA PRO A 137 0.92 15.10 1.65
C PRO A 137 1.88 15.66 2.71
N GLU A 138 2.11 16.97 2.69
CA GLU A 138 2.93 17.65 3.70
C GLU A 138 2.27 17.67 5.08
N SER A 139 0.96 17.57 5.11
CA SER A 139 0.13 17.59 6.32
C SER A 139 -1.00 16.59 6.21
N VAL A 140 -1.29 15.91 7.30
CA VAL A 140 -2.42 14.99 7.42
C VAL A 140 -3.30 15.40 8.59
N TYR A 141 -4.57 15.04 8.51
CA TYR A 141 -5.60 15.51 9.43
C TYR A 141 -6.42 14.32 9.93
N THR A 142 -6.73 14.32 11.23
CA THR A 142 -7.71 13.38 11.77
C THR A 142 -9.13 13.94 11.55
N ALA A 143 -10.01 13.08 11.04
CA ALA A 143 -11.44 13.32 10.82
C ALA A 143 -12.29 12.37 11.64
N LEU A 144 -13.51 12.78 11.98
CA LEU A 144 -14.52 11.98 12.69
C LEU A 144 -15.66 11.60 11.74
N TYR A 145 -16.17 10.38 11.90
CA TYR A 145 -17.26 9.86 11.09
C TYR A 145 -18.36 9.25 11.96
N THR A 146 -19.61 9.44 11.53
CA THR A 146 -20.79 8.84 12.16
C THR A 146 -21.17 7.50 11.54
N SER A 147 -20.59 7.16 10.38
CA SER A 147 -20.73 5.85 9.74
C SER A 147 -19.39 5.39 9.17
N ASN A 148 -19.26 4.09 8.83
CA ASN A 148 -18.03 3.52 8.28
C ASN A 148 -17.60 4.26 7.00
N PRO A 149 -16.42 4.89 6.97
CA PRO A 149 -15.87 5.50 5.74
C PRO A 149 -15.69 4.50 4.61
N SER A 150 -15.47 3.23 4.93
CA SER A 150 -15.06 2.23 3.97
C SER A 150 -13.76 2.64 3.23
N GLU A 151 -13.28 1.80 2.34
CA GLU A 151 -12.06 2.07 1.58
C GLU A 151 -12.24 3.16 0.52
N ASP A 152 -13.48 3.45 0.12
CA ASP A 152 -13.86 4.43 -0.89
C ASP A 152 -14.31 5.79 -0.32
N ASN A 153 -14.20 5.99 1.01
CA ASN A 153 -14.65 7.19 1.71
C ASN A 153 -16.15 7.50 1.52
N SER A 154 -16.98 6.48 1.47
CA SER A 154 -18.46 6.63 1.31
C SER A 154 -19.20 6.89 2.62
N GLY A 155 -18.51 6.84 3.76
CA GLY A 155 -19.08 7.15 5.07
C GLY A 155 -19.44 8.62 5.25
N THR A 156 -20.19 8.90 6.31
CA THR A 156 -20.63 10.24 6.66
C THR A 156 -19.65 10.88 7.65
N GLU A 157 -18.89 11.86 7.19
CA GLU A 157 -18.05 12.69 8.05
C GLU A 157 -18.94 13.60 8.92
N VAL A 158 -18.50 13.87 10.14
CA VAL A 158 -19.16 14.81 11.06
C VAL A 158 -19.28 16.20 10.42
N THR A 159 -20.41 16.84 10.64
CA THR A 159 -20.68 18.22 10.21
C THR A 159 -21.41 18.98 11.33
N GLY A 160 -21.31 20.30 11.35
CA GLY A 160 -21.92 21.14 12.39
C GLY A 160 -21.12 21.17 13.69
N GLY A 161 -21.65 21.72 14.76
CA GLY A 161 -21.00 21.81 16.08
C GLY A 161 -19.59 22.45 16.07
N ASN A 162 -19.30 23.36 15.13
CA ASN A 162 -17.94 23.88 14.85
C ASN A 162 -16.91 22.80 14.56
N TYR A 163 -17.34 21.66 14.00
CA TYR A 163 -16.43 20.61 13.58
C TYR A 163 -15.43 21.10 12.54
N ALA A 164 -14.17 20.74 12.74
CA ALA A 164 -13.10 20.84 11.77
C ALA A 164 -12.14 19.68 11.98
N ARG A 165 -11.56 19.18 10.89
CA ARG A 165 -10.46 18.19 10.96
C ARG A 165 -9.28 18.78 11.70
N ILE A 166 -8.57 17.96 12.46
CA ILE A 166 -7.42 18.40 13.28
C ILE A 166 -6.11 17.94 12.63
N LEU A 167 -5.22 18.90 12.39
CA LEU A 167 -3.84 18.62 11.95
C LEU A 167 -3.18 17.64 12.93
N THR A 168 -2.69 16.52 12.41
CA THR A 168 -2.16 15.44 13.22
C THR A 168 -0.74 15.09 12.77
N ALA A 169 0.19 15.07 13.73
CA ALA A 169 1.54 14.58 13.50
C ALA A 169 1.63 13.11 13.93
N PHE A 170 2.33 12.31 13.13
CA PHE A 170 2.57 10.90 13.38
C PHE A 170 4.04 10.62 13.64
N ASP A 171 4.33 9.59 14.45
CA ASP A 171 5.66 9.05 14.61
C ASP A 171 6.20 8.44 13.32
N ALA A 172 7.50 8.20 13.29
CA ALA A 172 8.07 7.33 12.25
C ALA A 172 7.48 5.91 12.41
N SER A 173 7.09 5.30 11.28
CA SER A 173 6.49 3.98 11.32
C SER A 173 7.46 2.93 11.88
N VAL A 174 6.93 2.05 12.74
CA VAL A 174 7.62 0.88 13.26
C VAL A 174 6.79 -0.35 12.90
N ALA A 175 7.39 -1.30 12.23
CA ALA A 175 6.72 -2.52 11.75
C ALA A 175 5.41 -2.24 10.97
N GLY A 176 5.43 -1.22 10.11
CA GLY A 176 4.28 -0.87 9.26
C GLY A 176 3.21 0.00 9.94
N ALA A 177 3.32 0.34 11.21
CA ALA A 177 2.36 1.17 11.93
C ALA A 177 2.96 2.51 12.40
N ALA A 178 2.14 3.56 12.44
CA ALA A 178 2.50 4.89 12.96
C ALA A 178 1.35 5.44 13.81
N GLY A 179 1.67 5.97 14.99
CA GLY A 179 0.72 6.58 15.93
C GLY A 179 0.81 8.10 15.96
N ASN A 180 -0.28 8.77 16.39
CA ASN A 180 -0.26 10.21 16.63
C ASN A 180 0.68 10.57 17.79
N THR A 181 1.45 11.65 17.64
CA THR A 181 2.46 12.06 18.63
C THR A 181 1.90 12.87 19.79
N SER A 182 0.72 13.44 19.64
CA SER A 182 0.10 14.32 20.61
C SER A 182 -1.38 14.03 20.74
N GLU A 183 -1.96 14.44 21.86
CA GLU A 183 -3.40 14.37 22.07
C GLU A 183 -4.16 15.13 20.96
N ILE A 184 -5.31 14.58 20.55
CA ILE A 184 -6.23 15.17 19.58
C ILE A 184 -7.58 15.33 20.30
N VAL A 185 -8.13 16.54 20.33
CA VAL A 185 -9.38 16.86 21.04
C VAL A 185 -10.35 17.59 20.12
N PHE A 186 -11.48 16.96 19.82
CA PHE A 186 -12.61 17.61 19.14
C PHE A 186 -13.64 18.03 20.16
N THR A 187 -14.05 19.28 20.14
CA THR A 187 -15.09 19.81 21.04
C THR A 187 -16.30 20.24 20.22
N ALA A 188 -17.44 19.62 20.47
CA ALA A 188 -18.70 20.05 19.89
C ALA A 188 -19.13 21.37 20.51
N SER A 189 -19.38 22.38 19.68
CA SER A 189 -19.76 23.72 20.14
C SER A 189 -20.77 24.37 19.21
N GLY A 190 -21.91 24.77 19.75
CA GLY A 190 -23.01 25.32 18.96
C GLY A 190 -23.78 24.26 18.18
N GLY A 191 -23.65 22.98 18.53
CA GLY A 191 -24.36 21.85 17.96
C GLY A 191 -23.68 20.53 18.27
N SER A 192 -24.35 19.42 18.04
CA SER A 192 -23.85 18.05 18.23
C SER A 192 -23.05 17.55 17.04
N PHE A 193 -22.06 16.69 17.29
CA PHE A 193 -21.41 15.87 16.26
C PHE A 193 -22.20 14.59 15.93
N GLY A 194 -23.25 14.28 16.71
CA GLY A 194 -23.99 13.01 16.66
C GLY A 194 -23.17 11.88 17.31
N THR A 195 -23.44 10.64 16.92
CA THR A 195 -22.70 9.48 17.43
C THR A 195 -21.50 9.21 16.55
N VAL A 196 -20.31 9.51 17.04
CA VAL A 196 -19.04 9.25 16.35
C VAL A 196 -18.67 7.78 16.53
N SER A 197 -18.47 7.07 15.44
CA SER A 197 -18.19 5.62 15.45
C SER A 197 -16.91 5.24 14.71
N TYR A 198 -16.37 6.14 13.87
CA TYR A 198 -15.14 5.93 13.12
C TYR A 198 -14.27 7.18 13.12
N ARG A 199 -13.00 6.98 12.84
CA ARG A 199 -12.05 8.03 12.51
C ARG A 199 -11.46 7.81 11.11
N GLY A 200 -10.98 8.89 10.50
CA GLY A 200 -10.21 8.85 9.26
C GLY A 200 -8.95 9.69 9.37
N THR A 201 -7.92 9.34 8.59
CA THR A 201 -6.76 10.18 8.33
C THR A 201 -6.89 10.72 6.92
N MET A 202 -6.91 12.05 6.77
CA MET A 202 -7.15 12.76 5.50
C MET A 202 -5.89 13.48 5.06
N ASP A 203 -5.72 13.67 3.76
CA ASP A 203 -4.59 14.42 3.18
C ASP A 203 -4.84 15.94 3.10
N ALA A 204 -6.00 16.44 3.53
CA ALA A 204 -6.33 17.86 3.53
C ALA A 204 -7.28 18.23 4.68
N SER A 205 -7.23 19.49 5.12
CA SER A 205 -8.12 20.03 6.18
C SER A 205 -9.59 20.12 5.75
N THR A 206 -9.84 20.21 4.45
CA THR A 206 -11.17 20.22 3.83
C THR A 206 -11.10 19.48 2.49
N SER A 207 -12.19 18.81 2.10
CA SER A 207 -12.16 17.94 0.91
C SER A 207 -11.01 16.92 0.99
N GLY A 208 -10.24 16.70 -0.10
CA GLY A 208 -9.10 15.79 -0.11
C GLY A 208 -9.50 14.32 -0.08
N ASN A 209 -8.51 13.46 0.14
CA ASN A 209 -8.66 12.03 0.08
C ASN A 209 -8.51 11.39 1.45
N LEU A 210 -9.28 10.35 1.71
CA LEU A 210 -9.07 9.44 2.83
C LEU A 210 -7.79 8.64 2.58
N LEU A 211 -6.92 8.56 3.58
CA LEU A 211 -5.71 7.74 3.55
C LEU A 211 -5.92 6.45 4.36
N PHE A 212 -6.34 6.60 5.61
CA PHE A 212 -6.61 5.48 6.52
C PHE A 212 -7.92 5.72 7.28
N TYR A 213 -8.55 4.65 7.73
CA TYR A 213 -9.71 4.72 8.60
C TYR A 213 -9.73 3.57 9.61
N ALA A 214 -10.41 3.78 10.71
CA ALA A 214 -10.66 2.74 11.69
C ALA A 214 -11.95 3.02 12.48
N ALA A 215 -12.58 1.95 12.95
CA ALA A 215 -13.63 2.06 13.95
C ALA A 215 -13.04 2.57 15.27
N LEU A 216 -13.81 3.32 16.03
CA LEU A 216 -13.50 3.61 17.42
C LEU A 216 -13.71 2.35 18.28
N ASN A 217 -12.93 2.21 19.36
CA ASN A 217 -13.10 1.11 20.32
C ASN A 217 -14.52 1.08 20.92
N ALA A 218 -15.13 2.25 21.05
CA ALA A 218 -16.54 2.43 21.40
C ALA A 218 -17.07 3.67 20.70
N SER A 219 -18.31 3.61 20.20
CA SER A 219 -18.97 4.80 19.65
C SER A 219 -19.21 5.83 20.76
N ALA A 220 -18.98 7.10 20.44
CA ALA A 220 -19.12 8.22 21.38
C ALA A 220 -20.20 9.18 20.88
N PRO A 221 -21.37 9.27 21.55
CA PRO A 221 -22.26 10.39 21.33
C PRO A 221 -21.55 11.67 21.78
N ALA A 222 -21.65 12.71 20.99
CA ALA A 222 -21.02 14.00 21.28
C ALA A 222 -22.02 15.13 21.04
N ASP A 223 -22.71 15.47 22.09
CA ASP A 223 -23.67 16.60 22.13
C ASP A 223 -22.95 17.94 22.33
N ASP A 224 -23.65 19.04 22.24
CA ASP A 224 -23.10 20.39 22.43
C ASP A 224 -22.37 20.51 23.78
N GLY A 225 -21.09 20.84 23.75
CA GLY A 225 -20.19 20.92 24.90
C GLY A 225 -19.35 19.64 25.15
N ASP A 226 -19.70 18.53 24.52
CA ASP A 226 -18.95 17.28 24.66
C ASP A 226 -17.64 17.29 23.89
N THR A 227 -16.74 16.37 24.27
CA THR A 227 -15.44 16.18 23.60
C THR A 227 -15.25 14.74 23.14
N VAL A 228 -14.69 14.57 21.94
CA VAL A 228 -14.11 13.32 21.46
C VAL A 228 -12.61 13.47 21.50
N ARG A 229 -11.92 12.59 22.24
CA ARG A 229 -10.49 12.67 22.52
C ARG A 229 -9.77 11.41 22.10
N PHE A 230 -8.56 11.60 21.60
CA PHE A 230 -7.59 10.55 21.35
C PHE A 230 -6.28 10.93 22.05
N ASP A 231 -5.78 10.09 22.95
CA ASP A 231 -4.48 10.29 23.54
C ASP A 231 -3.36 10.01 22.52
N ALA A 232 -2.12 10.35 22.84
CA ALA A 232 -0.99 10.05 21.97
C ALA A 232 -0.88 8.52 21.74
N GLY A 233 -0.79 8.10 20.51
CA GLY A 233 -0.77 6.70 20.06
C GLY A 233 -2.14 6.07 19.78
N ASP A 234 -3.26 6.69 20.16
CA ASP A 234 -4.61 6.12 19.95
C ASP A 234 -5.04 6.14 18.48
N VAL A 235 -4.58 7.12 17.72
CA VAL A 235 -4.78 7.17 16.27
C VAL A 235 -3.60 6.45 15.61
N SER A 236 -3.68 5.12 15.49
CA SER A 236 -2.66 4.32 14.82
C SER A 236 -3.11 3.94 13.42
N ASN A 237 -2.26 4.16 12.43
CA ASN A 237 -2.45 3.76 11.05
C ASN A 237 -1.47 2.64 10.70
N SER A 238 -1.96 1.54 10.12
CA SER A 238 -1.14 0.40 9.68
C SER A 238 -1.37 0.07 8.22
N LEU A 239 -0.41 -0.62 7.63
CA LEU A 239 -0.49 -1.12 6.25
C LEU A 239 -1.03 -2.56 6.17
N ASP A 240 -1.38 -3.15 7.33
CA ASP A 240 -1.93 -4.50 7.46
C ASP A 240 -3.42 -4.55 7.12
#